data_56d6be792bbac52f45ac390b35f839a0
#
_entry.id   56d6be792bbac52f45ac390b35f839a0
#
_cell.length_a   1.000
_cell.length_b   1.000
_cell.length_c   1.000
_cell.angle_alpha   90.00
_cell.angle_beta   90.00
_cell.angle_gamma   90.00
#
_symmetry.space_group_name_H-M   'P 1'
#
loop_
_entity.id
_entity.type
_entity.pdbx_description
1 polymer ?
#
loop_
_entity_poly.entity_id
_entity_poly.type
_entity_poly.pdbx_seq_one_letter_code
_entity_poly.pdbx_strand_id
1 'polypeptide(L)' 'MKFLSLLTVLLAVFLSSSGAMAEVRSATVAYKDGDENLTGYLFWNDAVEGKRPGVLVVHEWWGLDDYARSRAQQLA' A
#
# COMPACT_ATOMS: atom_id res chain seq x y z
N MET A 1 11.26 -38.77 -21.03
CA MET A 1 11.44 -38.40 -19.62
C MET A 1 12.11 -37.05 -19.41
N LYS A 2 13.00 -36.62 -20.30
CA LYS A 2 13.62 -35.27 -20.24
C LYS A 2 12.61 -34.13 -20.44
N PHE A 3 11.54 -34.38 -21.18
CA PHE A 3 10.49 -33.37 -21.42
C PHE A 3 9.64 -33.07 -20.18
N LEU A 4 9.37 -34.06 -19.34
CA LEU A 4 8.61 -33.88 -18.11
C LEU A 4 9.36 -33.02 -17.08
N SER A 5 10.70 -33.18 -17.01
CA SER A 5 11.54 -32.37 -16.12
C SER A 5 11.59 -30.91 -16.53
N LEU A 6 11.67 -30.63 -17.84
CA LEU A 6 11.63 -29.25 -18.37
C LEU A 6 10.29 -28.58 -18.10
N LEU A 7 9.18 -29.30 -18.25
CA LEU A 7 7.84 -28.78 -17.98
C LEU A 7 7.65 -28.44 -16.52
N THR A 8 8.18 -29.27 -15.63
CA THR A 8 8.11 -29.03 -14.18
C THR A 8 8.90 -27.79 -13.77
N VAL A 9 10.09 -27.57 -14.34
CA VAL A 9 10.92 -26.39 -14.06
C VAL A 9 10.24 -25.12 -14.57
N LEU A 10 9.64 -25.14 -15.74
CA LEU A 10 8.88 -24.00 -16.29
C LEU A 10 7.68 -23.63 -15.41
N LEU A 11 6.96 -24.64 -14.89
CA LEU A 11 5.83 -24.42 -14.01
C LEU A 11 6.27 -23.80 -12.68
N ALA A 12 7.40 -24.22 -12.12
CA ALA A 12 7.95 -23.67 -10.88
C ALA A 12 8.35 -22.20 -11.03
N VAL A 13 8.97 -21.84 -12.16
CA VAL A 13 9.32 -20.44 -12.46
C VAL A 13 8.08 -19.58 -12.61
N PHE A 14 7.01 -20.08 -13.22
CA PHE A 14 5.75 -19.38 -13.35
C PHE A 14 5.08 -19.14 -12.01
N LEU A 15 5.10 -20.10 -11.10
CA LEU A 15 4.55 -19.98 -9.75
C LEU A 15 5.34 -18.98 -8.89
N SER A 16 6.65 -18.93 -9.03
CA SER A 16 7.50 -18.00 -8.26
C SER A 16 7.34 -16.53 -8.72
N SER A 17 6.97 -16.28 -9.96
CA SER A 17 6.75 -14.94 -10.49
C SER A 17 5.36 -14.37 -10.16
N SER A 18 4.41 -15.19 -9.71
CA SER A 18 3.04 -14.75 -9.41
C SER A 18 2.87 -14.12 -8.02
N GLY A 19 3.93 -14.08 -7.18
CA GLY A 19 3.86 -13.59 -5.82
C GLY A 19 4.10 -12.10 -5.62
N ALA A 20 4.46 -11.36 -6.67
CA ALA A 20 4.83 -9.94 -6.56
C ALA A 20 3.64 -9.03 -6.89
N MET A 21 2.58 -9.08 -6.08
CA MET A 21 1.44 -8.15 -6.24
C MET A 21 1.67 -6.89 -5.41
N ALA A 22 1.43 -5.73 -6.03
CA ALA A 22 1.41 -4.45 -5.34
C ALA A 22 0.31 -4.46 -4.27
N GLU A 23 0.65 -4.02 -3.08
CA GLU A 23 -0.28 -3.99 -1.96
C GLU A 23 -0.24 -2.62 -1.30
N VAL A 24 -1.41 -2.04 -1.07
CA VAL A 24 -1.53 -0.78 -0.33
C VAL A 24 -1.50 -1.09 1.15
N ARG A 25 -0.51 -0.55 1.84
CA ARG A 25 -0.35 -0.63 3.29
C ARG A 25 -0.94 0.58 3.97
N SER A 26 -1.27 0.45 5.23
CA SER A 26 -1.78 1.57 6.03
C SER A 26 -1.22 1.55 7.44
N ALA A 27 -1.12 2.73 8.04
CA ALA A 27 -0.72 2.89 9.44
C ALA A 27 -1.44 4.09 10.03
N THR A 28 -1.81 3.99 11.31
CA THR A 28 -2.29 5.11 12.09
C THR A 28 -1.09 5.92 12.59
N VAL A 29 -1.13 7.23 12.42
CA VAL A 29 -0.06 8.14 12.80
C VAL A 29 -0.56 9.08 13.89
N ALA A 30 0.07 9.06 15.05
CA ALA A 30 -0.18 10.01 16.12
C ALA A 30 0.84 11.15 16.03
N TYR A 31 0.37 12.39 16.10
CA TYR A 31 1.23 13.56 16.04
C TYR A 31 0.63 14.67 16.90
N LYS A 32 1.37 15.76 17.05
CA LYS A 32 0.95 16.87 17.89
C LYS A 32 1.07 18.20 17.18
N ASP A 33 0.13 19.08 17.48
CA ASP A 33 0.24 20.51 17.21
C ASP A 33 0.27 21.23 18.56
N GLY A 34 1.47 21.63 19.00
CA GLY A 34 1.65 22.10 20.37
C GLY A 34 1.28 21.03 21.39
N ASP A 35 0.29 21.30 22.23
CA ASP A 35 -0.24 20.35 23.23
C ASP A 35 -1.41 19.53 22.69
N GLU A 36 -1.87 19.80 21.49
CA GLU A 36 -3.01 19.11 20.86
C GLU A 36 -2.56 17.77 20.27
N ASN A 37 -3.22 16.69 20.70
CA ASN A 37 -2.98 15.35 20.14
C ASN A 37 -3.83 15.14 18.91
N LEU A 38 -3.18 14.77 17.81
CA LEU A 38 -3.84 14.57 16.51
C LEU A 38 -3.58 13.16 16.03
N THR A 39 -4.49 12.67 15.19
CA THR A 39 -4.39 11.35 14.58
C THR A 39 -4.61 11.47 13.09
N GLY A 40 -3.73 10.84 12.33
CA GLY A 40 -3.85 10.72 10.88
C GLY A 40 -3.71 9.29 10.43
N TYR A 41 -3.91 9.07 9.16
CA TYR A 41 -3.72 7.77 8.51
C TYR A 41 -2.77 7.93 7.33
N LEU A 42 -1.82 7.02 7.22
CA LEU A 42 -0.87 6.96 6.12
C LEU A 42 -1.18 5.73 5.27
N PHE A 43 -1.26 5.94 3.96
CA PHE A 43 -1.43 4.86 2.98
C PHE A 43 -0.29 4.92 1.98
N TRP A 44 0.30 3.77 1.66
CA TRP A 44 1.38 3.69 0.67
C TRP A 44 1.34 2.36 -0.06
N ASN A 45 1.87 2.37 -1.28
CA ASN A 45 2.00 1.17 -2.08
C ASN A 45 3.38 0.56 -1.84
N ASP A 46 3.46 -0.65 -1.31
CA ASP A 46 4.71 -1.29 -0.94
C ASP A 46 5.53 -1.79 -2.15
N ALA A 47 4.93 -1.84 -3.34
CA ALA A 47 5.64 -2.19 -4.55
C ALA A 47 6.50 -1.04 -5.10
N VAL A 48 6.29 0.20 -4.65
CA VAL A 48 7.05 1.36 -5.09
C VAL A 48 8.18 1.62 -4.11
N GLU A 49 9.41 1.52 -4.58
CA GLU A 49 10.61 1.75 -3.78
C GLU A 49 11.14 3.18 -3.96
N GLY A 50 11.89 3.65 -2.95
CA GLY A 50 12.54 4.93 -2.97
C GLY A 50 11.63 6.11 -2.67
N LYS A 51 12.14 7.31 -2.94
CA LYS A 51 11.40 8.55 -2.70
C LYS A 51 10.31 8.72 -3.73
N ARG A 52 9.15 9.18 -3.29
CA ARG A 52 7.98 9.42 -4.14
C ARG A 52 7.23 10.65 -3.66
N PRO A 53 6.44 11.30 -4.53
CA PRO A 53 5.62 12.42 -4.12
C PRO A 53 4.62 12.03 -3.03
N GLY A 54 4.41 12.92 -2.07
CA GLY A 54 3.38 12.76 -1.07
C GLY A 54 2.12 13.52 -1.46
N VAL A 55 0.96 12.96 -1.12
CA VAL A 55 -0.34 13.60 -1.32
C VAL A 55 -1.01 13.75 0.04
N LEU A 56 -1.33 14.96 0.44
CA LEU A 56 -2.05 15.24 1.67
C LEU A 56 -3.55 15.29 1.36
N VAL A 57 -4.31 14.39 1.98
CA VAL A 57 -5.78 14.38 1.88
C VAL A 57 -6.34 15.00 3.15
N VAL A 58 -7.02 16.13 3.00
CA VAL A 58 -7.65 16.84 4.11
C VAL A 58 -9.14 16.51 4.10
N HIS A 59 -9.64 16.06 5.26
CA HIS A 59 -11.05 15.74 5.41
C HIS A 59 -11.92 17.01 5.39
N GLU A 60 -13.20 16.81 5.15
CA GLU A 60 -14.18 17.89 5.22
C GLU A 60 -14.53 18.20 6.69
N TRP A 61 -15.39 19.18 6.91
CA TRP A 61 -15.69 19.72 8.24
C TRP A 61 -16.34 18.71 9.22
N TRP A 62 -16.87 17.58 8.71
CA TRP A 62 -17.44 16.54 9.54
C TRP A 62 -16.42 15.53 10.07
N GLY A 63 -15.13 15.68 9.76
CA GLY A 63 -14.07 14.90 10.34
C GLY A 63 -13.47 13.85 9.41
N LEU A 64 -12.50 13.12 9.94
CA LEU A 64 -11.76 12.09 9.21
C LEU A 64 -12.58 10.79 9.18
N ASP A 65 -13.38 10.62 8.14
CA ASP A 65 -14.30 9.52 7.96
C ASP A 65 -13.79 8.46 6.97
N ASP A 66 -14.60 7.44 6.75
CA ASP A 66 -14.28 6.35 5.83
C ASP A 66 -14.10 6.83 4.40
N TYR A 67 -14.81 7.87 3.98
CA TYR A 67 -14.67 8.43 2.64
C TYR A 67 -13.28 9.03 2.43
N ALA A 68 -12.80 9.86 3.35
CA ALA A 68 -11.48 10.46 3.26
C ALA A 68 -10.39 9.39 3.25
N ARG A 69 -10.51 8.35 4.09
CA ARG A 69 -9.57 7.24 4.12
C ARG A 69 -9.57 6.43 2.83
N SER A 70 -10.75 6.15 2.26
CA SER A 70 -10.85 5.43 0.99
C SER A 70 -10.23 6.20 -0.17
N ARG A 71 -10.38 7.52 -0.19
CA ARG A 71 -9.74 8.37 -1.20
C ARG A 71 -8.21 8.34 -1.07
N ALA A 72 -7.69 8.41 0.14
CA ALA A 72 -6.25 8.31 0.38
C ALA A 72 -5.71 6.96 -0.07
N GLN A 73 -6.42 5.88 0.19
CA GLN A 73 -6.06 4.54 -0.25
C GLN A 73 -6.03 4.42 -1.77
N GLN A 74 -6.99 5.01 -2.47
CA GLN A 74 -7.04 5.03 -3.93
C GLN A 74 -5.86 5.78 -4.54
N LEU A 75 -5.41 6.86 -3.89
CA LEU A 75 -4.27 7.65 -4.35
C LEU A 75 -2.93 6.94 -4.09
N ALA A 76 -2.88 6.07 -3.11
CA ALA A 76 -1.67 5.29 -2.83
C ALA A 76 -1.46 4.20 -3.88
#